data_27be09bcb5901274d14fd177ef735c22
#
_entry.id   27be09bcb5901274d14fd177ef735c22
#
_cell.length_a   1.000
_cell.length_b   1.000
_cell.length_c   1.000
_cell.angle_alpha   90.00
_cell.angle_beta   90.00
_cell.angle_gamma   90.00
#
_symmetry.space_group_name_H-M   'P 1'
#
loop_
_entity.id
_entity.type
_entity.pdbx_description
1 polymer ?
#
loop_
_entity_poly.entity_id
_entity_poly.type
_entity_poly.pdbx_seq_one_letter_code
_entity_poly.pdbx_strand_id
1 'polypeptide(L)'
;LVAAVKTGDTARFGALMARAARFLLAAILPICFGGLVLADQVMIAVSGEAFAPSGMFLAVLLFGVAMIFWGTVYSHAVVALGLQRTMLPFYALNAALALVLYIWLIPRFGGPAAAWITVLSETTIAIAAAVVVRRKMPMPLPLGNATRIILAAALMAAALWLTLRTIPLPLLVSLPLGGLLYAAFLRLTGGLTTEDWRAILAPFVRNKPVVS
;
A
#
# COMPACT_ATOMS: atom_id res chain seq x y z
N LEU A 1 -15.48 -12.85 2.41
CA LEU A 1 -14.59 -13.91 1.91
C LEU A 1 -15.04 -15.28 2.40
N VAL A 2 -15.17 -15.52 3.71
CA VAL A 2 -15.53 -16.84 4.29
C VAL A 2 -16.83 -17.42 3.70
N ALA A 3 -17.86 -16.58 3.50
CA ALA A 3 -19.11 -17.03 2.89
C ALA A 3 -18.93 -17.51 1.45
N ALA A 4 -18.13 -16.81 0.65
CA ALA A 4 -17.83 -17.19 -0.73
C ALA A 4 -16.98 -18.49 -0.81
N VAL A 5 -16.09 -18.70 0.19
CA VAL A 5 -15.32 -19.94 0.31
C VAL A 5 -16.24 -21.13 0.63
N LYS A 6 -17.19 -20.97 1.55
CA LYS A 6 -18.15 -22.04 1.93
C LYS A 6 -19.05 -22.45 0.78
N THR A 7 -19.41 -21.54 -0.10
CA THR A 7 -20.27 -21.81 -1.27
C THR A 7 -19.47 -22.22 -2.51
N GLY A 8 -18.13 -22.20 -2.48
CA GLY A 8 -17.28 -22.48 -3.63
C GLY A 8 -17.38 -21.44 -4.75
N ASP A 9 -17.96 -20.28 -4.47
CA ASP A 9 -18.19 -19.20 -5.46
C ASP A 9 -16.90 -18.41 -5.72
N THR A 10 -16.11 -18.90 -6.68
CA THR A 10 -14.82 -18.30 -7.08
C THR A 10 -15.00 -16.92 -7.67
N ALA A 11 -16.10 -16.66 -8.39
CA ALA A 11 -16.37 -15.35 -8.99
C ALA A 11 -16.62 -14.28 -7.93
N ARG A 12 -17.46 -14.59 -6.95
CA ARG A 12 -17.73 -13.72 -5.81
C ARG A 12 -16.49 -13.49 -4.95
N PHE A 13 -15.70 -14.54 -4.72
CA PHE A 13 -14.44 -14.44 -3.99
C PHE A 13 -13.47 -13.50 -4.70
N GLY A 14 -13.26 -13.68 -6.00
CA GLY A 14 -12.40 -12.81 -6.83
C GLY A 14 -12.87 -11.36 -6.86
N ALA A 15 -14.18 -11.11 -6.97
CA ALA A 15 -14.75 -9.77 -6.93
C ALA A 15 -14.50 -9.05 -5.59
N LEU A 16 -14.65 -9.77 -4.46
CA LEU A 16 -14.37 -9.23 -3.13
C LEU A 16 -12.87 -8.90 -2.96
N MET A 17 -11.99 -9.78 -3.44
CA MET A 17 -10.54 -9.56 -3.42
C MET A 17 -10.15 -8.35 -4.27
N ALA A 18 -10.72 -8.23 -5.47
CA ALA A 18 -10.46 -7.09 -6.36
C ALA A 18 -10.93 -5.76 -5.75
N ARG A 19 -12.10 -5.78 -5.10
CA ARG A 19 -12.61 -4.59 -4.40
C ARG A 19 -11.72 -4.20 -3.22
N ALA A 20 -11.33 -5.16 -2.38
CA ALA A 20 -10.43 -4.91 -1.25
C ALA A 20 -9.07 -4.36 -1.74
N ALA A 21 -8.49 -4.97 -2.78
CA ALA A 21 -7.23 -4.51 -3.37
C ALA A 21 -7.32 -3.08 -3.89
N ARG A 22 -8.42 -2.71 -4.59
CA ARG A 22 -8.63 -1.33 -5.06
C ARG A 22 -8.64 -0.32 -3.92
N PHE A 23 -9.39 -0.58 -2.85
CA PHE A 23 -9.45 0.33 -1.71
C PHE A 23 -8.10 0.47 -1.01
N LEU A 24 -7.41 -0.64 -0.78
CA LEU A 24 -6.10 -0.61 -0.14
C LEU A 24 -5.05 0.09 -1.01
N LEU A 25 -5.02 -0.17 -2.33
CA LEU A 25 -4.13 0.53 -3.25
C LEU A 25 -4.46 2.02 -3.34
N ALA A 26 -5.75 2.38 -3.40
CA ALA A 26 -6.15 3.78 -3.42
C ALA A 26 -5.77 4.54 -2.13
N ALA A 27 -5.70 3.85 -0.99
CA ALA A 27 -5.27 4.45 0.27
C ALA A 27 -3.74 4.55 0.38
N ILE A 28 -3.00 3.50 -0.02
CA ILE A 28 -1.55 3.44 0.23
C ILE A 28 -0.72 4.15 -0.83
N LEU A 29 -1.14 4.14 -2.10
CA LEU A 29 -0.33 4.71 -3.18
C LEU A 29 -0.08 6.22 -3.04
N PRO A 30 -1.06 7.07 -2.64
CA PRO A 30 -0.76 8.48 -2.39
C PRO A 30 0.23 8.68 -1.24
N ILE A 31 0.19 7.81 -0.21
CA ILE A 31 1.13 7.87 0.90
C ILE A 31 2.54 7.50 0.41
N CYS A 32 2.67 6.46 -0.40
CA CYS A 32 3.95 6.06 -0.97
C CYS A 32 4.51 7.13 -1.92
N PHE A 33 3.72 7.55 -2.90
CA PHE A 33 4.18 8.52 -3.91
C PHE A 33 4.36 9.94 -3.32
N GLY A 34 3.46 10.38 -2.44
CA GLY A 34 3.61 11.64 -1.71
C GLY A 34 4.77 11.60 -0.74
N GLY A 35 4.93 10.49 -0.03
CA GLY A 35 6.03 10.26 0.89
C GLY A 35 7.40 10.26 0.19
N LEU A 36 7.50 9.75 -1.05
CA LEU A 36 8.73 9.88 -1.86
C LEU A 36 9.13 11.35 -2.08
N VAL A 37 8.16 12.22 -2.32
CA VAL A 37 8.39 13.64 -2.56
C VAL A 37 8.68 14.40 -1.26
N LEU A 38 8.04 14.00 -0.16
CA LEU A 38 8.09 14.69 1.13
C LEU A 38 9.02 14.02 2.15
N ALA A 39 9.76 12.98 1.77
CA ALA A 39 10.53 12.14 2.69
C ALA A 39 11.45 12.95 3.61
N ASP A 40 12.22 13.87 3.07
CA ASP A 40 13.14 14.71 3.83
C ASP A 40 12.39 15.66 4.78
N GLN A 41 11.30 16.28 4.30
CA GLN A 41 10.48 17.17 5.13
C GLN A 41 9.80 16.40 6.27
N VAL A 42 9.36 15.17 6.02
CA VAL A 42 8.78 14.30 7.05
C VAL A 42 9.83 13.95 8.09
N MET A 43 11.04 13.56 7.67
CA MET A 43 12.11 13.24 8.61
C MET A 43 12.54 14.44 9.44
N ILE A 44 12.65 15.63 8.83
CA ILE A 44 12.93 16.87 9.55
C ILE A 44 11.83 17.18 10.56
N ALA A 45 10.57 17.06 10.18
CA ALA A 45 9.45 17.38 11.06
C ALA A 45 9.31 16.42 12.25
N VAL A 46 9.66 15.13 12.07
CA VAL A 46 9.52 14.10 13.12
C VAL A 46 10.77 14.02 14.01
N SER A 47 11.96 14.15 13.42
CA SER A 47 13.23 13.85 14.11
C SER A 47 14.23 15.01 14.13
N GLY A 48 13.94 16.11 13.45
CA GLY A 48 14.81 17.27 13.33
C GLY A 48 15.74 17.25 12.12
N GLU A 49 16.39 18.39 11.85
CA GLU A 49 17.21 18.61 10.64
C GLU A 49 18.37 17.61 10.48
N ALA A 50 18.95 17.16 11.60
CA ALA A 50 20.03 16.17 11.57
C ALA A 50 19.62 14.84 10.93
N PHE A 51 18.32 14.54 10.86
CA PHE A 51 17.77 13.32 10.26
C PHE A 51 17.28 13.48 8.82
N ALA A 52 17.43 14.65 8.20
CA ALA A 52 17.09 14.85 6.79
C ALA A 52 17.67 13.77 5.86
N PRO A 53 18.94 13.33 5.98
CA PRO A 53 19.50 12.27 5.14
C PRO A 53 18.78 10.91 5.27
N SER A 54 18.02 10.71 6.36
CA SER A 54 17.22 9.48 6.56
C SER A 54 15.96 9.44 5.72
N GLY A 55 15.59 10.53 5.04
CA GLY A 55 14.48 10.59 4.09
C GLY A 55 14.61 9.55 2.99
N MET A 56 15.83 9.27 2.53
CA MET A 56 16.07 8.24 1.54
C MET A 56 15.71 6.83 2.05
N PHE A 57 15.91 6.53 3.35
CA PHE A 57 15.48 5.25 3.93
C PHE A 57 13.97 5.15 4.02
N LEU A 58 13.32 6.25 4.44
CA LEU A 58 11.86 6.35 4.44
C LEU A 58 11.31 6.11 3.03
N ALA A 59 11.89 6.73 2.00
CA ALA A 59 11.50 6.54 0.62
C ALA A 59 11.56 5.06 0.19
N VAL A 60 12.64 4.35 0.54
CA VAL A 60 12.77 2.90 0.26
C VAL A 60 11.72 2.10 1.03
N LEU A 61 11.55 2.36 2.33
CA LEU A 61 10.60 1.63 3.18
C LEU A 61 9.15 1.79 2.72
N LEU A 62 8.78 2.90 2.08
CA LEU A 62 7.45 3.10 1.51
C LEU A 62 7.10 2.05 0.44
N PHE A 63 8.08 1.53 -0.31
CA PHE A 63 7.84 0.38 -1.20
C PHE A 63 7.49 -0.88 -0.41
N GLY A 64 8.17 -1.13 0.72
CA GLY A 64 7.82 -2.22 1.63
C GLY A 64 6.39 -2.08 2.16
N VAL A 65 6.00 -0.88 2.58
CA VAL A 65 4.63 -0.59 3.05
C VAL A 65 3.61 -0.85 1.94
N ALA A 66 3.87 -0.47 0.69
CA ALA A 66 3.00 -0.80 -0.44
C ALA A 66 2.84 -2.32 -0.62
N MET A 67 3.93 -3.09 -0.47
CA MET A 67 3.89 -4.56 -0.53
C MET A 67 3.11 -5.16 0.64
N ILE A 68 3.25 -4.63 1.85
CA ILE A 68 2.44 -5.03 3.02
C ILE A 68 0.95 -4.84 2.73
N PHE A 69 0.55 -3.68 2.22
CA PHE A 69 -0.86 -3.41 1.91
C PHE A 69 -1.40 -4.34 0.82
N TRP A 70 -0.62 -4.60 -0.23
CA TRP A 70 -1.00 -5.55 -1.27
C TRP A 70 -1.07 -6.98 -0.70
N GLY A 71 -0.08 -7.39 0.10
CA GLY A 71 -0.03 -8.68 0.78
C GLY A 71 -1.17 -8.90 1.77
N THR A 72 -1.66 -7.83 2.42
CA THR A 72 -2.77 -7.88 3.38
C THR A 72 -4.04 -8.47 2.76
N VAL A 73 -4.33 -8.16 1.48
CA VAL A 73 -5.48 -8.73 0.76
C VAL A 73 -5.37 -10.26 0.72
N TYR A 74 -4.19 -10.77 0.38
CA TYR A 74 -3.93 -12.22 0.30
C TYR A 74 -3.81 -12.88 1.66
N SER A 75 -3.28 -12.18 2.68
CA SER A 75 -3.23 -12.68 4.05
C SER A 75 -4.62 -12.94 4.63
N HIS A 76 -5.57 -12.04 4.39
CA HIS A 76 -6.98 -12.31 4.74
C HIS A 76 -7.58 -13.49 3.98
N ALA A 77 -7.19 -13.68 2.72
CA ALA A 77 -7.62 -14.82 1.92
C ALA A 77 -7.00 -16.14 2.43
N VAL A 78 -5.73 -16.14 2.84
CA VAL A 78 -5.06 -17.29 3.48
C VAL A 78 -5.84 -17.75 4.71
N VAL A 79 -6.27 -16.79 5.56
CA VAL A 79 -7.08 -17.12 6.76
C VAL A 79 -8.46 -17.64 6.36
N ALA A 80 -9.14 -17.02 5.41
CA ALA A 80 -10.47 -17.43 4.97
C ALA A 80 -10.47 -18.83 4.33
N LEU A 81 -9.38 -19.23 3.68
CA LEU A 81 -9.19 -20.52 3.04
C LEU A 81 -8.57 -21.59 3.97
N GLY A 82 -8.24 -21.26 5.20
CA GLY A 82 -7.59 -22.18 6.15
C GLY A 82 -6.16 -22.60 5.77
N LEU A 83 -5.45 -21.73 5.00
CA LEU A 83 -4.12 -22.04 4.45
C LEU A 83 -2.95 -21.59 5.35
N GLN A 84 -3.21 -21.24 6.63
CA GLN A 84 -2.18 -20.74 7.54
C GLN A 84 -1.02 -21.75 7.71
N ARG A 85 -1.34 -23.05 7.83
CA ARG A 85 -0.32 -24.09 7.95
C ARG A 85 0.56 -24.20 6.70
N THR A 86 -0.02 -23.97 5.51
CA THR A 86 0.73 -23.95 4.25
C THR A 86 1.67 -22.74 4.16
N MET A 87 1.31 -21.62 4.78
CA MET A 87 2.14 -20.43 4.80
C MET A 87 3.29 -20.49 5.81
N LEU A 88 3.19 -21.33 6.84
CA LEU A 88 4.20 -21.40 7.92
C LEU A 88 5.65 -21.59 7.40
N PRO A 89 5.93 -22.54 6.50
CA PRO A 89 7.29 -22.73 5.98
C PRO A 89 7.80 -21.52 5.20
N PHE A 90 6.92 -20.80 4.49
CA PHE A 90 7.32 -19.57 3.78
C PHE A 90 7.71 -18.47 4.76
N TYR A 91 6.96 -18.28 5.86
CA TYR A 91 7.33 -17.33 6.91
C TYR A 91 8.65 -17.70 7.58
N ALA A 92 8.83 -18.98 7.94
CA ALA A 92 10.06 -19.45 8.58
C ALA A 92 11.28 -19.27 7.67
N LEU A 93 11.17 -19.64 6.39
CA LEU A 93 12.24 -19.47 5.42
C LEU A 93 12.57 -18.00 5.19
N ASN A 94 11.55 -17.16 5.03
CA ASN A 94 11.73 -15.72 4.85
C ASN A 94 12.40 -15.07 6.06
N ALA A 95 12.00 -15.44 7.28
CA ALA A 95 12.62 -14.94 8.50
C ALA A 95 14.08 -15.37 8.62
N ALA A 96 14.40 -16.64 8.33
CA ALA A 96 15.77 -17.14 8.32
C ALA A 96 16.62 -16.42 7.27
N LEU A 97 16.11 -16.24 6.05
CA LEU A 97 16.80 -15.54 4.98
C LEU A 97 17.04 -14.06 5.35
N ALA A 98 16.01 -13.37 5.85
CA ALA A 98 16.13 -11.99 6.29
C ALA A 98 17.18 -11.84 7.39
N LEU A 99 17.20 -12.74 8.38
CA LEU A 99 18.19 -12.73 9.45
C LEU A 99 19.63 -12.88 8.91
N VAL A 100 19.84 -13.84 8.01
CA VAL A 100 21.16 -14.05 7.37
C VAL A 100 21.58 -12.80 6.61
N LEU A 101 20.67 -12.21 5.82
CA LEU A 101 20.95 -11.00 5.06
C LEU A 101 21.25 -9.80 5.96
N TYR A 102 20.53 -9.64 7.08
CA TYR A 102 20.78 -8.59 8.07
C TYR A 102 22.18 -8.73 8.68
N ILE A 103 22.55 -9.93 9.15
CA ILE A 103 23.86 -10.18 9.75
C ILE A 103 25.00 -9.94 8.73
N TRP A 104 24.78 -10.27 7.47
CA TRP A 104 25.85 -10.20 6.45
C TRP A 104 25.95 -8.85 5.76
N LEU A 105 24.82 -8.18 5.47
CA LEU A 105 24.79 -6.95 4.68
C LEU A 105 24.82 -5.68 5.51
N ILE A 106 24.19 -5.66 6.70
CA ILE A 106 24.17 -4.43 7.52
C ILE A 106 25.57 -3.99 7.94
N PRO A 107 26.50 -4.87 8.37
CA PRO A 107 27.87 -4.43 8.71
C PRO A 107 28.64 -3.82 7.52
N ARG A 108 28.24 -4.13 6.29
CA ARG A 108 28.91 -3.67 5.06
C ARG A 108 28.29 -2.42 4.47
N PHE A 109 26.96 -2.32 4.50
CA PHE A 109 26.19 -1.30 3.79
C PHE A 109 25.31 -0.44 4.71
N GLY A 110 25.27 -0.72 6.02
CA GLY A 110 24.54 0.07 7.00
C GLY A 110 23.01 0.10 6.79
N GLY A 111 22.42 1.26 7.07
CA GLY A 111 20.96 1.50 6.99
C GLY A 111 20.31 1.18 5.64
N PRO A 112 20.93 1.51 4.49
CA PRO A 112 20.37 1.15 3.18
C PRO A 112 20.11 -0.35 3.03
N ALA A 113 21.04 -1.20 3.49
CA ALA A 113 20.84 -2.65 3.45
C ALA A 113 19.63 -3.09 4.25
N ALA A 114 19.45 -2.55 5.47
CA ALA A 114 18.30 -2.86 6.31
C ALA A 114 16.98 -2.51 5.60
N ALA A 115 16.88 -1.32 5.01
CA ALA A 115 15.69 -0.88 4.29
C ALA A 115 15.36 -1.80 3.10
N TRP A 116 16.34 -2.15 2.26
CA TRP A 116 16.13 -3.03 1.12
C TRP A 116 15.81 -4.48 1.51
N ILE A 117 16.42 -5.01 2.57
CA ILE A 117 16.10 -6.35 3.08
C ILE A 117 14.65 -6.39 3.56
N THR A 118 14.17 -5.34 4.24
CA THR A 118 12.78 -5.22 4.66
C THR A 118 11.84 -5.25 3.45
N VAL A 119 12.10 -4.44 2.42
CA VAL A 119 11.29 -4.42 1.19
C VAL A 119 11.28 -5.80 0.52
N LEU A 120 12.44 -6.46 0.43
CA LEU A 120 12.56 -7.80 -0.15
C LEU A 120 11.73 -8.83 0.65
N SER A 121 11.85 -8.81 1.97
CA SER A 121 11.12 -9.69 2.88
C SER A 121 9.60 -9.53 2.72
N GLU A 122 9.07 -8.31 2.76
CA GLU A 122 7.66 -8.04 2.60
C GLU A 122 7.15 -8.45 1.21
N THR A 123 7.94 -8.15 0.17
CA THR A 123 7.60 -8.54 -1.22
C THR A 123 7.54 -10.06 -1.36
N THR A 124 8.50 -10.79 -0.78
CA THR A 124 8.56 -12.26 -0.85
C THR A 124 7.33 -12.88 -0.20
N ILE A 125 6.95 -12.42 0.99
CA ILE A 125 5.77 -12.92 1.69
C ILE A 125 4.48 -12.56 0.96
N ALA A 126 4.36 -11.35 0.43
CA ALA A 126 3.19 -10.93 -0.35
C ALA A 126 3.00 -11.80 -1.60
N ILE A 127 4.09 -12.09 -2.33
CA ILE A 127 4.08 -12.97 -3.51
C ILE A 127 3.75 -14.41 -3.09
N ALA A 128 4.37 -14.94 -2.02
CA ALA A 128 4.09 -16.29 -1.54
C ALA A 128 2.60 -16.46 -1.19
N ALA A 129 2.02 -15.52 -0.45
CA ALA A 129 0.60 -15.53 -0.11
C ALA A 129 -0.29 -15.49 -1.37
N ALA A 130 0.04 -14.64 -2.34
CA ALA A 130 -0.68 -14.55 -3.60
C ALA A 130 -0.63 -15.88 -4.39
N VAL A 131 0.54 -16.51 -4.48
CA VAL A 131 0.72 -17.80 -5.16
C VAL A 131 -0.07 -18.91 -4.46
N VAL A 132 0.02 -19.02 -3.14
CA VAL A 132 -0.67 -20.06 -2.36
C VAL A 132 -2.18 -19.91 -2.50
N VAL A 133 -2.72 -18.70 -2.37
CA VAL A 133 -4.16 -18.43 -2.53
C VAL A 133 -4.63 -18.76 -3.93
N ARG A 134 -3.91 -18.32 -4.97
CA ARG A 134 -4.30 -18.54 -6.38
C ARG A 134 -4.21 -20.00 -6.80
N ARG A 135 -3.32 -20.80 -6.21
CA ARG A 135 -3.29 -22.25 -6.43
C ARG A 135 -4.53 -22.96 -5.87
N LYS A 136 -5.07 -22.47 -4.75
CA LYS A 136 -6.27 -23.05 -4.12
C LYS A 136 -7.56 -22.52 -4.74
N MET A 137 -7.57 -21.25 -5.13
CA MET A 137 -8.73 -20.53 -5.66
C MET A 137 -8.26 -19.74 -6.90
N PRO A 138 -8.26 -20.37 -8.10
CA PRO A 138 -7.84 -19.70 -9.33
C PRO A 138 -8.71 -18.47 -9.60
N MET A 139 -8.05 -17.30 -9.66
CA MET A 139 -8.71 -16.02 -9.94
C MET A 139 -7.72 -15.10 -10.69
N PRO A 140 -8.21 -14.16 -11.52
CA PRO A 140 -7.36 -13.14 -12.11
C PRO A 140 -6.72 -12.27 -11.02
N LEU A 141 -5.56 -11.67 -11.35
CA LEU A 141 -4.97 -10.67 -10.46
C LEU A 141 -5.94 -9.48 -10.31
N PRO A 142 -6.15 -8.97 -9.09
CA PRO A 142 -7.08 -7.88 -8.85
C PRO A 142 -6.50 -6.51 -9.28
N LEU A 143 -6.00 -6.43 -10.52
CA LEU A 143 -5.26 -5.27 -11.04
C LEU A 143 -6.12 -4.34 -11.92
N GLY A 144 -7.40 -4.63 -12.15
CA GLY A 144 -8.23 -3.98 -13.16
C GLY A 144 -8.20 -2.44 -13.18
N ASN A 145 -8.12 -1.79 -12.01
CA ASN A 145 -8.00 -0.34 -11.90
C ASN A 145 -6.67 0.10 -11.27
N ALA A 146 -5.75 -0.82 -10.98
CA ALA A 146 -4.49 -0.51 -10.31
C ALA A 146 -3.65 0.49 -11.13
N THR A 147 -3.59 0.32 -12.44
CA THR A 147 -2.85 1.23 -13.34
C THR A 147 -3.38 2.66 -13.28
N ARG A 148 -4.69 2.85 -13.19
CA ARG A 148 -5.32 4.18 -13.07
C ARG A 148 -5.03 4.82 -11.71
N ILE A 149 -5.04 4.03 -10.64
CA ILE A 149 -4.72 4.49 -9.29
C ILE A 149 -3.23 4.85 -9.20
N ILE A 150 -2.34 4.01 -9.76
CA ILE A 150 -0.90 4.30 -9.84
C ILE A 150 -0.66 5.60 -10.64
N LEU A 151 -1.32 5.76 -11.78
CA LEU A 151 -1.21 6.97 -12.59
C LEU A 151 -1.66 8.21 -11.82
N ALA A 152 -2.79 8.14 -11.09
CA ALA A 152 -3.27 9.24 -10.26
C ALA A 152 -2.26 9.61 -9.17
N ALA A 153 -1.66 8.63 -8.49
CA ALA A 153 -0.64 8.85 -7.46
C ALA A 153 0.66 9.43 -8.06
N ALA A 154 1.07 8.95 -9.23
CA ALA A 154 2.25 9.47 -9.93
C ALA A 154 2.04 10.93 -10.40
N LEU A 155 0.88 11.26 -10.95
CA LEU A 155 0.53 12.63 -11.35
C LEU A 155 0.47 13.56 -10.14
N MET A 156 -0.11 13.10 -9.02
CA MET A 156 -0.09 13.84 -7.74
C MET A 156 1.35 14.12 -7.30
N ALA A 157 2.22 13.11 -7.28
CA ALA A 157 3.61 13.26 -6.85
C ALA A 157 4.38 14.22 -7.78
N ALA A 158 4.19 14.11 -9.09
CA ALA A 158 4.81 15.00 -10.07
C ALA A 158 4.35 16.45 -9.89
N ALA A 159 3.05 16.69 -9.70
CA ALA A 159 2.49 18.02 -9.46
C ALA A 159 2.99 18.61 -8.13
N LEU A 160 3.00 17.80 -7.06
CA LEU A 160 3.51 18.21 -5.75
C LEU A 160 5.00 18.56 -5.81
N TRP A 161 5.80 17.71 -6.45
CA TRP A 161 7.23 17.95 -6.63
C TRP A 161 7.51 19.22 -7.43
N LEU A 162 6.76 19.47 -8.52
CA LEU A 162 6.89 20.69 -9.32
C LEU A 162 6.52 21.93 -8.49
N THR A 163 5.44 21.86 -7.71
CA THR A 163 5.03 22.96 -6.82
C THR A 163 6.11 23.28 -5.79
N LEU A 164 6.70 22.27 -5.16
CA LEU A 164 7.74 22.45 -4.14
C LEU A 164 9.06 22.98 -4.71
N ARG A 165 9.33 22.75 -5.99
CA ARG A 165 10.49 23.37 -6.67
C ARG A 165 10.32 24.84 -6.92
N THR A 166 9.08 25.31 -7.11
CA THR A 166 8.78 26.72 -7.40
C THR A 166 8.47 27.50 -6.12
N ILE A 167 7.80 26.87 -5.17
CA ILE A 167 7.35 27.50 -3.93
C ILE A 167 7.68 26.55 -2.76
N PRO A 168 8.63 26.93 -1.87
CA PRO A 168 8.93 26.12 -0.70
C PRO A 168 7.75 26.16 0.29
N LEU A 169 6.94 25.11 0.30
CA LEU A 169 5.80 24.98 1.20
C LEU A 169 6.18 24.16 2.45
N PRO A 170 5.71 24.53 3.63
CA PRO A 170 5.88 23.73 4.83
C PRO A 170 5.07 22.41 4.73
N LEU A 171 5.49 21.36 5.44
CA LEU A 171 4.88 20.03 5.42
C LEU A 171 3.37 20.08 5.70
N LEU A 172 2.93 20.93 6.65
CA LEU A 172 1.51 21.09 7.03
C LEU A 172 0.63 21.59 5.87
N VAL A 173 1.20 22.28 4.90
CA VAL A 173 0.49 22.74 3.69
C VAL A 173 0.64 21.72 2.56
N SER A 174 1.82 21.11 2.43
CA SER A 174 2.13 20.15 1.38
C SER A 174 1.29 18.85 1.50
N LEU A 175 1.01 18.39 2.71
CA LEU A 175 0.19 17.18 2.95
C LEU A 175 -1.26 17.36 2.47
N PRO A 176 -2.04 18.36 2.89
CA PRO A 176 -3.40 18.56 2.39
C PRO A 176 -3.42 18.87 0.90
N LEU A 177 -2.45 19.63 0.37
CA LEU A 177 -2.32 19.89 -1.06
C LEU A 177 -2.15 18.57 -1.84
N GLY A 178 -1.26 17.69 -1.39
CA GLY A 178 -1.09 16.35 -1.97
C GLY A 178 -2.38 15.53 -1.96
N GLY A 179 -3.11 15.55 -0.84
CA GLY A 179 -4.42 14.88 -0.73
C GLY A 179 -5.46 15.40 -1.72
N LEU A 180 -5.55 16.73 -1.89
CA LEU A 180 -6.45 17.37 -2.86
C LEU A 180 -6.07 17.03 -4.30
N LEU A 181 -4.78 17.13 -4.65
CA LEU A 181 -4.27 16.76 -5.97
C LEU A 181 -4.56 15.29 -6.27
N TYR A 182 -4.32 14.41 -5.30
CA TYR A 182 -4.63 12.99 -5.47
C TYR A 182 -6.12 12.74 -5.72
N ALA A 183 -7.00 13.34 -4.92
CA ALA A 183 -8.44 13.21 -5.10
C ALA A 183 -8.91 13.70 -6.48
N ALA A 184 -8.33 14.81 -6.97
CA ALA A 184 -8.60 15.34 -8.30
C ALA A 184 -8.13 14.35 -9.39
N PHE A 185 -6.87 13.90 -9.35
CA PHE A 185 -6.35 12.96 -10.34
C PHE A 185 -7.03 11.59 -10.27
N LEU A 186 -7.39 11.11 -9.09
CA LEU A 186 -8.11 9.85 -8.92
C LEU A 186 -9.50 9.90 -9.59
N ARG A 187 -10.16 11.05 -9.54
CA ARG A 187 -11.41 11.30 -10.28
C ARG A 187 -11.19 11.37 -11.79
N LEU A 188 -10.16 12.09 -12.25
CA LEU A 188 -9.85 12.25 -13.67
C LEU A 188 -9.46 10.92 -14.34
N THR A 189 -8.67 10.09 -13.66
CA THR A 189 -8.24 8.78 -14.17
C THR A 189 -9.33 7.71 -14.07
N GLY A 190 -10.40 7.95 -13.30
CA GLY A 190 -11.44 6.96 -13.04
C GLY A 190 -10.92 5.74 -12.26
N GLY A 191 -9.93 5.93 -11.37
CA GLY A 191 -9.33 4.86 -10.57
C GLY A 191 -10.31 4.21 -9.60
N LEU A 192 -11.31 4.95 -9.11
CA LEU A 192 -12.43 4.46 -8.31
C LEU A 192 -13.75 4.57 -9.10
N THR A 193 -14.61 3.58 -8.92
CA THR A 193 -15.97 3.61 -9.50
C THR A 193 -16.88 4.55 -8.73
N THR A 194 -17.99 4.97 -9.34
CA THR A 194 -19.00 5.80 -8.66
C THR A 194 -19.59 5.11 -7.42
N GLU A 195 -19.65 3.78 -7.42
CA GLU A 195 -20.05 2.98 -6.26
C GLU A 195 -19.03 3.04 -5.14
N ASP A 196 -17.74 2.99 -5.48
CA ASP A 196 -16.64 3.10 -4.51
C ASP A 196 -16.66 4.49 -3.84
N TRP A 197 -16.89 5.55 -4.61
CA TRP A 197 -17.05 6.91 -4.08
C TRP A 197 -18.25 7.03 -3.13
N ARG A 198 -19.40 6.45 -3.50
CA ARG A 198 -20.58 6.42 -2.61
C ARG A 198 -20.29 5.67 -1.32
N ALA A 199 -19.55 4.55 -1.38
CA ALA A 199 -19.18 3.78 -0.20
C ALA A 199 -18.27 4.56 0.75
N ILE A 200 -17.34 5.35 0.22
CA ILE A 200 -16.43 6.22 1.01
C ILE A 200 -17.21 7.37 1.65
N LEU A 201 -18.15 7.97 0.93
CA LEU A 201 -18.90 9.14 1.40
C LEU A 201 -20.09 8.76 2.30
N ALA A 202 -20.57 7.51 2.25
CA ALA A 202 -21.73 7.05 3.00
C ALA A 202 -21.67 7.33 4.52
N PRO A 203 -20.54 7.16 5.23
CA PRO A 203 -20.44 7.48 6.65
C PRO A 203 -20.62 8.96 6.95
N PHE A 204 -20.18 9.85 6.04
CA PHE A 204 -20.27 11.31 6.22
C PHE A 204 -21.65 11.88 5.88
N VAL A 205 -22.40 11.20 5.01
CA VAL A 205 -23.75 11.63 4.59
C VAL A 205 -24.83 11.11 5.55
N ARG A 206 -24.56 10.04 6.30
CA ARG A 206 -25.55 9.37 7.19
C ARG A 206 -25.76 10.04 8.55
N ASN A 207 -25.01 11.08 8.90
CA ASN A 207 -25.18 11.86 10.13
C ASN A 207 -26.22 12.98 9.94
N LYS A 208 -27.47 12.65 9.52
CA LYS A 208 -28.61 13.49 9.88
C LYS A 208 -29.20 12.90 11.16
N PRO A 209 -29.23 13.64 12.27
CA PRO A 209 -29.95 13.20 13.45
C PRO A 209 -31.44 13.03 13.07
N VAL A 210 -31.97 11.84 13.30
CA VAL A 210 -33.42 11.66 13.31
C VAL A 210 -33.92 12.43 14.54
N VAL A 211 -34.38 13.65 14.32
CA VAL A 211 -35.13 14.42 15.32
C VAL A 211 -36.48 13.76 15.39
N SER A 212 -36.70 13.03 16.45
CA SER A 212 -38.02 12.55 16.90
C SER A 212 -38.78 13.68 17.55
#